data_b1191c583bdc7e8fa0adb8c3ae1921d0
#
_entry.id   b1191c583bdc7e8fa0adb8c3ae1921d0
#
_cell.length_a   1.000
_cell.length_b   1.000
_cell.length_c   1.000
_cell.angle_alpha   90.00
_cell.angle_beta   90.00
_cell.angle_gamma   90.00
#
_symmetry.space_group_name_H-M   'P 1'
#
loop_
_entity.id
_entity.type
_entity.pdbx_description
1 polymer ?
#
loop_
_entity_poly.entity_id
_entity_poly.type
_entity_poly.pdbx_seq_one_letter_code
_entity_poly.pdbx_strand_id
1 'polypeptide(L)'
;MENPGEHLVGQYLREVKKCDFIEYNLQTKFVQGEIDVVGINSSDKIVYICEVATHLETGLQYTKNNQPDNVDKLVRKFEKDIQYAKNNFKEFKHIFMFWTPIIKIPKKDTKHNQLNDINQIVSRIYKSTNVKIDVIYNQKFYECIQELRQKASMTSQAMPSPIMRFLQIEEKLNNLLHKKKK
;
A
#
# COMPACT_ATOMS: atom_id res chain seq x y z
N MET A 1 -5.96 -9.48 -13.99
CA MET A 1 -6.19 -8.05 -14.36
C MET A 1 -5.22 -7.25 -13.51
N GLU A 2 -4.42 -6.38 -14.11
CA GLU A 2 -3.51 -5.55 -13.33
C GLU A 2 -4.29 -4.63 -12.38
N ASN A 3 -3.90 -4.61 -11.11
CA ASN A 3 -4.54 -3.77 -10.10
C ASN A 3 -3.80 -2.42 -10.05
N PRO A 4 -4.44 -1.31 -10.48
CA PRO A 4 -3.79 0.01 -10.49
C PRO A 4 -3.28 0.46 -9.11
N GLY A 5 -3.93 0.02 -8.03
CA GLY A 5 -3.50 0.31 -6.66
C GLY A 5 -2.18 -0.36 -6.31
N GLU A 6 -2.01 -1.62 -6.67
CA GLU A 6 -0.76 -2.35 -6.48
C GLU A 6 0.38 -1.70 -7.28
N HIS A 7 0.11 -1.32 -8.54
CA HIS A 7 1.10 -0.60 -9.35
C HIS A 7 1.49 0.75 -8.76
N LEU A 8 0.54 1.49 -8.17
CA LEU A 8 0.84 2.74 -7.47
C LEU A 8 1.75 2.50 -6.28
N VAL A 9 1.45 1.49 -5.46
CA VAL A 9 2.28 1.09 -4.32
C VAL A 9 3.68 0.67 -4.78
N GLY A 10 3.78 -0.15 -5.83
CA GLY A 10 5.07 -0.56 -6.38
C GLY A 10 5.91 0.62 -6.88
N GLN A 11 5.29 1.63 -7.53
CA GLN A 11 5.99 2.84 -7.92
C GLN A 11 6.44 3.66 -6.71
N TYR A 12 5.63 3.74 -5.65
CA TYR A 12 6.03 4.39 -4.40
C TYR A 12 7.25 3.71 -3.77
N LEU A 13 7.24 2.38 -3.72
CA LEU A 13 8.39 1.64 -3.21
C LEU A 13 9.65 1.87 -4.08
N ARG A 14 9.51 1.92 -5.39
CA ARG A 14 10.63 2.17 -6.31
C ARG A 14 11.17 3.59 -6.20
N GLU A 15 10.32 4.58 -6.33
CA GLU A 15 10.74 5.98 -6.49
C GLU A 15 11.04 6.66 -5.15
N VAL A 16 10.30 6.32 -4.09
CA VAL A 16 10.41 6.95 -2.77
C VAL A 16 11.22 6.10 -1.80
N LYS A 17 10.93 4.79 -1.72
CA LYS A 17 11.64 3.87 -0.82
C LYS A 17 12.89 3.26 -1.42
N LYS A 18 13.20 3.60 -2.70
CA LYS A 18 14.44 3.17 -3.39
C LYS A 18 14.59 1.66 -3.49
N CYS A 19 13.49 0.95 -3.68
CA CYS A 19 13.54 -0.48 -3.94
C CYS A 19 14.07 -0.77 -5.34
N ASP A 20 15.06 -1.65 -5.42
CA ASP A 20 15.67 -2.10 -6.68
C ASP A 20 14.76 -3.11 -7.39
N PHE A 21 14.07 -3.93 -6.61
CA PHE A 21 13.18 -4.98 -7.10
C PHE A 21 11.78 -4.75 -6.57
N ILE A 22 10.80 -4.92 -7.46
CA ILE A 22 9.36 -4.92 -7.13
C ILE A 22 8.75 -6.17 -7.74
N GLU A 23 8.07 -6.94 -6.91
CA GLU A 23 7.29 -8.11 -7.33
C GLU A 23 5.83 -7.89 -6.97
N TYR A 24 4.94 -8.23 -7.88
CA TYR A 24 3.48 -8.12 -7.71
C TYR A 24 2.87 -9.50 -7.62
N ASN A 25 1.86 -9.65 -6.78
CA ASN A 25 1.09 -10.90 -6.63
C ASN A 25 2.00 -12.11 -6.38
N LEU A 26 2.97 -11.94 -5.45
CA LEU A 26 3.92 -13.00 -5.13
C LEU A 26 3.20 -14.20 -4.54
N GLN A 27 3.17 -15.30 -5.31
CA GLN A 27 2.57 -16.57 -4.88
C GLN A 27 3.43 -17.24 -3.81
N THR A 28 2.85 -17.47 -2.64
CA THR A 28 3.55 -18.11 -1.53
C THR A 28 3.38 -19.64 -1.60
N LYS A 29 4.46 -20.37 -1.90
CA LYS A 29 4.41 -21.84 -2.12
C LYS A 29 3.98 -22.64 -0.89
N PHE A 30 4.19 -22.13 0.32
CA PHE A 30 3.96 -22.88 1.56
C PHE A 30 2.68 -22.48 2.28
N VAL A 31 2.04 -21.40 1.87
CA VAL A 31 0.81 -20.90 2.45
C VAL A 31 -0.07 -20.45 1.32
N GLN A 32 -1.25 -21.01 1.19
CA GLN A 32 -2.19 -20.63 0.14
C GLN A 32 -2.54 -19.14 0.25
N GLY A 33 -2.12 -18.35 -0.72
CA GLY A 33 -2.29 -16.88 -0.77
C GLY A 33 -1.20 -16.21 -1.59
N GLU A 34 -1.41 -14.94 -1.86
CA GLU A 34 -0.46 -14.06 -2.54
C GLU A 34 -0.18 -12.84 -1.67
N ILE A 35 1.01 -12.26 -1.79
CA ILE A 35 1.37 -10.95 -1.26
C ILE A 35 1.19 -9.95 -2.40
N ASP A 36 0.39 -8.91 -2.20
CA ASP A 36 0.01 -8.02 -3.29
C ASP A 36 1.23 -7.28 -3.89
N VAL A 37 2.12 -6.73 -3.05
CA VAL A 37 3.36 -6.08 -3.52
C VAL A 37 4.52 -6.35 -2.56
N VAL A 38 5.64 -6.81 -3.10
CA VAL A 38 6.92 -6.93 -2.39
C VAL A 38 7.95 -6.00 -3.02
N GLY A 39 8.58 -5.15 -2.20
CA GLY A 39 9.69 -4.29 -2.64
C GLY A 39 10.97 -4.58 -1.86
N ILE A 40 12.10 -4.68 -2.54
CA ILE A 40 13.40 -4.92 -1.93
C ILE A 40 14.33 -3.74 -2.19
N ASN A 41 14.79 -3.11 -1.12
CA ASN A 41 15.92 -2.20 -1.14
C ASN A 41 17.15 -2.99 -0.69
N SER A 42 17.99 -3.38 -1.66
CA SER A 42 19.15 -4.22 -1.41
C SER A 42 20.27 -3.48 -0.69
N SER A 43 20.41 -2.17 -0.94
CA SER A 43 21.43 -1.32 -0.32
C SER A 43 21.23 -1.18 1.18
N ASP A 44 19.98 -0.96 1.62
CA ASP A 44 19.63 -0.80 3.04
C ASP A 44 19.24 -2.12 3.70
N LYS A 45 19.22 -3.23 2.94
CA LYS A 45 18.72 -4.55 3.37
C LYS A 45 17.32 -4.47 3.99
N ILE A 46 16.41 -3.81 3.30
CA ILE A 46 15.00 -3.67 3.71
C ILE A 46 14.11 -4.39 2.70
N VAL A 47 13.17 -5.18 3.19
CA VAL A 47 12.05 -5.70 2.41
C VAL A 47 10.74 -5.10 2.89
N TYR A 48 9.98 -4.55 1.95
CA TYR A 48 8.63 -4.03 2.14
C TYR A 48 7.64 -5.09 1.69
N ILE A 49 6.67 -5.40 2.53
CA ILE A 49 5.63 -6.40 2.29
C ILE A 49 4.30 -5.67 2.43
N CYS A 50 3.59 -5.53 1.33
CA CYS A 50 2.44 -4.66 1.23
C CYS A 50 1.18 -5.42 0.85
N GLU A 51 0.12 -5.20 1.61
CA GLU A 51 -1.24 -5.55 1.27
C GLU A 51 -1.98 -4.32 0.76
N VAL A 52 -2.75 -4.46 -0.31
CA VAL A 52 -3.37 -3.34 -1.04
C VAL A 52 -4.87 -3.57 -1.23
N ALA A 53 -5.70 -2.67 -0.71
CA ALA A 53 -7.15 -2.71 -0.85
C ALA A 53 -7.69 -1.38 -1.40
N THR A 54 -7.91 -1.29 -2.70
CA THR A 54 -8.31 -0.05 -3.39
C THR A 54 -9.81 0.04 -3.64
N HIS A 55 -10.62 -0.06 -2.60
CA HIS A 55 -12.05 0.15 -2.69
C HIS A 55 -12.40 1.63 -2.53
N LEU A 56 -12.75 2.31 -3.63
CA LEU A 56 -12.95 3.76 -3.62
C LEU A 56 -14.32 4.16 -3.05
N GLU A 57 -15.38 3.45 -3.43
CA GLU A 57 -16.75 3.79 -3.04
C GLU A 57 -17.10 3.32 -1.61
N THR A 58 -16.74 2.10 -1.29
CA THR A 58 -17.13 1.46 -0.02
C THR A 58 -16.12 1.69 1.09
N GLY A 59 -14.89 2.09 0.76
CA GLY A 59 -13.77 2.04 1.67
C GLY A 59 -13.40 0.59 1.98
N LEU A 60 -12.84 0.31 3.15
CA LEU A 60 -12.48 -1.04 3.55
C LEU A 60 -13.73 -1.89 3.77
N GLN A 61 -14.02 -2.82 2.86
CA GLN A 61 -15.19 -3.69 2.94
C GLN A 61 -14.91 -5.08 2.39
N TYR A 62 -14.56 -5.98 3.28
CA TYR A 62 -14.55 -7.41 3.01
C TYR A 62 -15.75 -8.07 3.69
N THR A 63 -16.34 -9.04 3.01
CA THR A 63 -17.49 -9.78 3.53
C THR A 63 -17.26 -11.28 3.42
N LYS A 64 -17.80 -12.04 4.38
CA LYS A 64 -17.91 -13.49 4.37
C LYS A 64 -19.32 -13.86 4.78
N ASN A 65 -20.00 -14.64 3.95
CA ASN A 65 -21.41 -15.02 4.17
C ASN A 65 -22.32 -13.79 4.47
N ASN A 66 -22.17 -12.71 3.70
CA ASN A 66 -22.86 -11.43 3.85
C ASN A 66 -22.65 -10.73 5.21
N GLN A 67 -21.61 -11.10 5.97
CA GLN A 67 -21.21 -10.40 7.20
C GLN A 67 -19.85 -9.74 6.99
N PRO A 68 -19.59 -8.59 7.67
CA PRO A 68 -18.28 -7.94 7.62
C PRO A 68 -17.15 -8.88 8.10
N ASP A 69 -16.08 -9.00 7.32
CA ASP A 69 -14.91 -9.86 7.60
C ASP A 69 -13.58 -9.10 7.47
N ASN A 70 -13.59 -7.77 7.63
CA ASN A 70 -12.40 -6.95 7.49
C ASN A 70 -11.26 -7.41 8.40
N VAL A 71 -11.57 -7.53 9.70
CA VAL A 71 -10.57 -7.79 10.73
C VAL A 71 -9.99 -9.19 10.57
N ASP A 72 -10.84 -10.22 10.54
CA ASP A 72 -10.36 -11.61 10.50
C ASP A 72 -9.64 -11.93 9.19
N LYS A 73 -10.12 -11.40 8.06
CA LYS A 73 -9.48 -11.60 6.76
C LYS A 73 -8.07 -11.00 6.74
N LEU A 74 -7.93 -9.73 7.13
CA LEU A 74 -6.63 -9.05 7.08
C LEU A 74 -5.66 -9.54 8.14
N VAL A 75 -6.13 -9.87 9.34
CA VAL A 75 -5.26 -10.48 10.36
C VAL A 75 -4.66 -11.79 9.85
N ARG A 76 -5.49 -12.71 9.32
CA ARG A 76 -5.02 -13.97 8.74
C ARG A 76 -4.04 -13.75 7.58
N LYS A 77 -4.30 -12.74 6.71
CA LYS A 77 -3.42 -12.43 5.58
C LYS A 77 -2.05 -11.98 6.08
N PHE A 78 -2.00 -10.98 6.94
CA PHE A 78 -0.74 -10.49 7.52
C PHE A 78 0.04 -11.54 8.34
N GLU A 79 -0.64 -12.40 9.10
CA GLU A 79 0.05 -13.47 9.84
C GLU A 79 0.80 -14.42 8.89
N LYS A 80 0.20 -14.75 7.74
CA LYS A 80 0.83 -15.55 6.69
C LYS A 80 2.02 -14.83 6.05
N ASP A 81 1.86 -13.55 5.72
CA ASP A 81 2.90 -12.74 5.09
C ASP A 81 4.10 -12.56 6.02
N ILE A 82 3.83 -12.33 7.31
CA ILE A 82 4.87 -12.23 8.34
C ILE A 82 5.64 -13.55 8.47
N GLN A 83 4.94 -14.68 8.47
CA GLN A 83 5.57 -16.00 8.51
C GLN A 83 6.42 -16.24 7.25
N TYR A 84 5.88 -15.90 6.07
CA TYR A 84 6.61 -16.02 4.81
C TYR A 84 7.89 -15.17 4.81
N ALA A 85 7.77 -13.91 5.23
CA ALA A 85 8.91 -13.00 5.28
C ALA A 85 10.02 -13.48 6.22
N LYS A 86 9.66 -13.91 7.43
CA LYS A 86 10.62 -14.46 8.40
C LYS A 86 11.37 -15.68 7.87
N ASN A 87 10.73 -16.48 7.03
CA ASN A 87 11.35 -17.69 6.47
C ASN A 87 12.23 -17.40 5.25
N ASN A 88 11.86 -16.44 4.40
CA ASN A 88 12.46 -16.25 3.09
C ASN A 88 13.37 -15.00 3.00
N PHE A 89 13.17 -13.99 3.84
CA PHE A 89 13.95 -12.74 3.84
C PHE A 89 14.73 -12.54 5.15
N LYS A 90 15.37 -13.60 5.67
CA LYS A 90 16.01 -13.63 7.00
C LYS A 90 17.04 -12.54 7.23
N GLU A 91 17.74 -12.13 6.18
CA GLU A 91 18.82 -11.13 6.24
C GLU A 91 18.34 -9.69 6.04
N PHE A 92 17.04 -9.51 5.85
CA PHE A 92 16.44 -8.20 5.60
C PHE A 92 15.67 -7.71 6.83
N LYS A 93 15.66 -6.41 7.02
CA LYS A 93 14.69 -5.75 7.89
C LYS A 93 13.33 -5.78 7.21
N HIS A 94 12.31 -6.30 7.88
CA HIS A 94 10.96 -6.40 7.34
C HIS A 94 10.13 -5.15 7.71
N ILE A 95 9.46 -4.56 6.73
CA ILE A 95 8.48 -3.49 6.91
C ILE A 95 7.17 -3.96 6.30
N PHE A 96 6.12 -4.10 7.12
CA PHE A 96 4.80 -4.52 6.70
C PHE A 96 3.89 -3.30 6.56
N MET A 97 3.19 -3.19 5.43
CA MET A 97 2.36 -2.05 5.12
C MET A 97 0.98 -2.49 4.64
N PHE A 98 -0.06 -1.82 5.12
CA PHE A 98 -1.41 -1.96 4.59
C PHE A 98 -1.81 -0.67 3.89
N TRP A 99 -2.11 -0.76 2.60
CA TRP A 99 -2.47 0.37 1.75
C TRP A 99 -3.95 0.32 1.42
N THR A 100 -4.68 1.36 1.82
CA THR A 100 -6.09 1.53 1.45
C THR A 100 -6.40 3.02 1.32
N PRO A 101 -6.87 3.49 0.15
CA PRO A 101 -7.02 4.94 -0.08
C PRO A 101 -8.08 5.56 0.81
N ILE A 102 -9.15 4.83 1.11
CA ILE A 102 -10.31 5.37 1.80
C ILE A 102 -10.70 4.51 2.99
N ILE A 103 -10.64 5.11 4.18
CA ILE A 103 -11.26 4.61 5.40
C ILE A 103 -12.37 5.59 5.79
N LYS A 104 -13.61 5.09 5.83
CA LYS A 104 -14.76 5.89 6.24
C LYS A 104 -14.76 6.07 7.77
N ILE A 105 -14.68 7.33 8.18
CA ILE A 105 -14.75 7.69 9.61
C ILE A 105 -16.18 8.13 9.90
N PRO A 106 -16.98 7.37 10.64
CA PRO A 106 -18.34 7.72 10.93
C PRO A 106 -18.42 8.92 11.87
N LYS A 107 -19.44 9.77 11.72
CA LYS A 107 -19.69 10.93 12.59
C LYS A 107 -20.22 10.54 13.98
N LYS A 108 -20.73 9.31 14.14
CA LYS A 108 -21.24 8.73 15.40
C LYS A 108 -20.77 7.29 15.49
N ASP A 109 -20.73 6.75 16.71
CA ASP A 109 -20.46 5.33 16.92
C ASP A 109 -21.52 4.48 16.21
N THR A 110 -21.07 3.81 15.16
CA THR A 110 -21.90 2.90 14.36
C THR A 110 -21.34 1.49 14.47
N LYS A 111 -22.23 0.49 14.31
CA LYS A 111 -21.86 -0.94 14.34
C LYS A 111 -20.74 -1.27 13.31
N HIS A 112 -20.66 -0.51 12.22
CA HIS A 112 -19.67 -0.69 11.15
C HIS A 112 -18.74 0.53 11.11
N ASN A 113 -17.67 0.47 11.86
CA ASN A 113 -16.67 1.53 11.98
C ASN A 113 -15.33 1.04 11.42
N GLN A 114 -15.03 1.42 10.19
CA GLN A 114 -13.79 0.99 9.50
C GLN A 114 -12.51 1.44 10.23
N LEU A 115 -12.54 2.59 10.91
CA LEU A 115 -11.40 3.02 11.72
C LEU A 115 -11.17 2.09 12.91
N ASN A 116 -12.26 1.64 13.54
CA ASN A 116 -12.17 0.65 14.61
C ASN A 116 -11.67 -0.70 14.09
N ASP A 117 -12.08 -1.11 12.88
CA ASP A 117 -11.56 -2.32 12.23
C ASP A 117 -10.04 -2.22 12.05
N ILE A 118 -9.52 -1.09 11.53
CA ILE A 118 -8.08 -0.85 11.39
C ILE A 118 -7.35 -0.98 12.74
N ASN A 119 -7.88 -0.35 13.79
CA ASN A 119 -7.28 -0.42 15.12
C ASN A 119 -7.25 -1.85 15.66
N GLN A 120 -8.31 -2.62 15.44
CA GLN A 120 -8.35 -4.03 15.81
C GLN A 120 -7.36 -4.88 15.02
N ILE A 121 -7.24 -4.66 13.69
CA ILE A 121 -6.29 -5.36 12.84
C ILE A 121 -4.86 -5.14 13.35
N VAL A 122 -4.45 -3.88 13.52
CA VAL A 122 -3.12 -3.52 14.03
C VAL A 122 -2.84 -4.14 15.41
N SER A 123 -3.80 -4.03 16.32
CA SER A 123 -3.67 -4.57 17.68
C SER A 123 -3.55 -6.09 17.69
N ARG A 124 -4.38 -6.79 16.91
CA ARG A 124 -4.38 -8.26 16.87
C ARG A 124 -3.11 -8.81 16.24
N ILE A 125 -2.65 -8.24 15.13
CA ILE A 125 -1.39 -8.62 14.48
C ILE A 125 -0.22 -8.41 15.45
N TYR A 126 -0.17 -7.26 16.13
CA TYR A 126 0.89 -7.01 17.11
C TYR A 126 0.86 -8.03 18.27
N LYS A 127 -0.31 -8.35 18.80
CA LYS A 127 -0.46 -9.33 19.88
C LYS A 127 -0.03 -10.75 19.47
N SER A 128 -0.35 -11.17 18.24
CA SER A 128 -0.03 -12.54 17.78
C SER A 128 1.39 -12.72 17.26
N THR A 129 1.99 -11.67 16.68
CA THR A 129 3.27 -11.79 15.96
C THR A 129 4.41 -10.93 16.52
N ASN A 130 4.11 -9.98 17.40
CA ASN A 130 4.98 -8.89 17.87
C ASN A 130 5.50 -7.99 16.73
N VAL A 131 4.76 -7.90 15.62
CA VAL A 131 5.09 -7.08 14.45
C VAL A 131 4.14 -5.90 14.38
N LYS A 132 4.70 -4.70 14.14
CA LYS A 132 3.92 -3.50 13.83
C LYS A 132 3.73 -3.40 12.32
N ILE A 133 2.51 -3.07 11.90
CA ILE A 133 2.20 -2.76 10.50
C ILE A 133 1.96 -1.26 10.34
N ASP A 134 2.44 -0.70 9.24
CA ASP A 134 2.16 0.68 8.84
C ASP A 134 0.88 0.71 8.02
N VAL A 135 -0.10 1.50 8.44
CA VAL A 135 -1.36 1.66 7.69
C VAL A 135 -1.35 2.99 6.95
N ILE A 136 -1.52 2.92 5.63
CA ILE A 136 -1.49 4.05 4.70
C ILE A 136 -2.90 4.28 4.17
N TYR A 137 -3.60 5.29 4.70
CA TYR A 137 -4.98 5.61 4.32
C TYR A 137 -5.27 7.12 4.37
N ASN A 138 -6.33 7.55 3.73
CA ASN A 138 -6.82 8.93 3.72
C ASN A 138 -5.68 9.94 3.47
N GLN A 139 -5.42 10.82 4.43
CA GLN A 139 -4.40 11.87 4.32
C GLN A 139 -3.00 11.29 4.02
N LYS A 140 -2.61 10.22 4.71
CA LYS A 140 -1.30 9.58 4.51
C LYS A 140 -1.16 8.97 3.11
N PHE A 141 -2.24 8.38 2.58
CA PHE A 141 -2.25 7.89 1.20
C PHE A 141 -2.12 9.04 0.18
N TYR A 142 -2.83 10.14 0.42
CA TYR A 142 -2.71 11.34 -0.40
C TYR A 142 -1.27 11.91 -0.39
N GLU A 143 -0.63 11.97 0.78
CA GLU A 143 0.77 12.41 0.92
C GLU A 143 1.72 11.55 0.10
N CYS A 144 1.55 10.22 0.10
CA CYS A 144 2.34 9.32 -0.76
C CYS A 144 2.17 9.64 -2.26
N ILE A 145 0.95 9.99 -2.70
CA ILE A 145 0.72 10.44 -4.08
C ILE A 145 1.46 11.76 -4.35
N GLN A 146 1.46 12.71 -3.39
CA GLN A 146 2.18 13.98 -3.56
C GLN A 146 3.70 13.74 -3.66
N GLU A 147 4.26 12.81 -2.89
CA GLU A 147 5.67 12.42 -3.01
C GLU A 147 5.98 11.85 -4.40
N LEU A 148 5.10 11.01 -4.96
CA LEU A 148 5.25 10.50 -6.34
C LEU A 148 5.18 11.64 -7.37
N ARG A 149 4.26 12.58 -7.23
CA ARG A 149 4.17 13.78 -8.09
C ARG A 149 5.46 14.58 -8.05
N GLN A 150 6.00 14.82 -6.85
CA GLN A 150 7.26 15.51 -6.69
C GLN A 150 8.39 14.76 -7.42
N LYS A 151 8.47 13.44 -7.30
CA LYS A 151 9.45 12.64 -8.05
C LYS A 151 9.26 12.76 -9.56
N ALA A 152 8.02 12.69 -10.04
CA ALA A 152 7.69 12.83 -11.45
C ALA A 152 8.08 14.21 -12.02
N SER A 153 7.97 15.28 -11.22
CA SER A 153 8.33 16.64 -11.62
C SER A 153 9.85 16.89 -11.72
N MET A 154 10.66 16.09 -11.03
CA MET A 154 12.12 16.27 -10.95
C MET A 154 12.89 15.86 -12.22
N THR A 155 12.27 15.12 -13.13
CA THR A 155 12.90 14.69 -14.38
C THR A 155 12.15 15.17 -15.61
N SER A 156 12.91 15.58 -16.64
CA SER A 156 12.39 15.88 -17.97
C SER A 156 12.30 14.64 -18.85
N GLN A 157 13.03 13.58 -18.51
CA GLN A 157 13.00 12.31 -19.25
C GLN A 157 11.65 11.61 -19.04
N ALA A 158 11.17 10.95 -20.09
CA ALA A 158 9.93 10.18 -20.02
C ALA A 158 10.12 9.00 -19.05
N MET A 159 9.30 8.95 -17.99
CA MET A 159 9.29 7.82 -17.09
C MET A 159 8.56 6.62 -17.74
N PRO A 160 9.10 5.41 -17.66
CA PRO A 160 8.53 4.23 -18.33
C PRO A 160 7.24 3.72 -17.68
N SER A 161 7.06 3.98 -16.39
CA SER A 161 5.84 3.59 -15.68
C SER A 161 4.64 4.43 -16.15
N PRO A 162 3.51 3.81 -16.54
CA PRO A 162 2.31 4.54 -16.92
C PRO A 162 1.80 5.51 -15.85
N ILE A 163 1.85 5.10 -14.58
CA ILE A 163 1.44 5.94 -13.44
C ILE A 163 2.36 7.15 -13.33
N MET A 164 3.67 6.94 -13.32
CA MET A 164 4.64 8.03 -13.21
C MET A 164 4.58 8.95 -14.43
N ARG A 165 4.35 8.39 -15.63
CA ARG A 165 4.18 9.18 -16.86
C ARG A 165 2.93 10.04 -16.81
N PHE A 166 1.82 9.50 -16.30
CA PHE A 166 0.59 10.27 -16.07
C PHE A 166 0.83 11.45 -15.13
N LEU A 167 1.51 11.21 -13.98
CA LEU A 167 1.86 12.27 -13.03
C LEU A 167 2.78 13.33 -13.65
N GLN A 168 3.74 12.94 -14.50
CA GLN A 168 4.56 13.91 -15.25
C GLN A 168 3.74 14.80 -16.17
N ILE A 169 2.76 14.23 -16.88
CA ILE A 169 1.87 14.99 -17.77
C ILE A 169 1.05 15.99 -16.96
N GLU A 170 0.45 15.53 -15.87
CA GLU A 170 -0.35 16.35 -14.97
C GLU A 170 0.46 17.54 -14.42
N GLU A 171 1.65 17.30 -13.90
CA GLU A 171 2.53 18.35 -13.38
C GLU A 171 2.98 19.36 -14.46
N LYS A 172 3.27 18.89 -15.68
CA LYS A 172 3.61 19.80 -16.78
C LYS A 172 2.43 20.66 -17.20
N LEU A 173 1.23 20.11 -17.24
CA LEU A 173 0.01 20.86 -17.55
C LEU A 173 -0.30 21.90 -16.45
N ASN A 174 -0.20 21.52 -15.20
CA ASN A 174 -0.39 22.44 -14.07
C ASN A 174 0.58 23.62 -14.16
N ASN A 175 1.86 23.36 -14.38
CA ASN A 175 2.87 24.39 -14.54
C ASN A 175 2.59 25.32 -15.74
N LEU A 176 2.10 24.79 -16.86
CA LEU A 176 1.76 25.57 -18.05
C LEU A 176 0.55 26.50 -17.79
N LEU A 177 -0.48 25.95 -17.12
CA LEU A 177 -1.72 26.68 -16.82
C LEU A 177 -1.50 27.80 -15.78
N HIS A 178 -0.65 27.57 -14.79
CA HIS A 178 -0.34 28.57 -13.76
C HIS A 178 0.63 29.67 -14.23
N LYS A 179 1.51 29.38 -15.22
CA LYS A 179 2.35 30.42 -15.83
C LYS A 179 1.58 31.43 -16.69
N LYS A 180 0.40 31.07 -17.18
CA LYS A 180 -0.47 31.99 -17.97
C LYS A 180 -1.28 32.97 -17.09
N LYS A 181 -1.22 32.85 -15.75
CA LYS A 181 -1.93 33.74 -14.81
C LYS A 181 -1.05 34.82 -14.18
N LYS A 182 0.21 34.92 -14.58
CA LYS A 182 1.15 36.01 -14.28
C LYS A 182 1.43 36.83 -15.54
#